data_4040714fde5f3f4d5cc03aef96c6bf32
#
_entry.id   4040714fde5f3f4d5cc03aef96c6bf32
#
_cell.length_a   1.000
_cell.length_b   1.000
_cell.length_c   1.000
_cell.angle_alpha   90.00
_cell.angle_beta   90.00
_cell.angle_gamma   90.00
#
_symmetry.space_group_name_H-M   'P 1'
#
loop_
_entity.id
_entity.type
_entity.pdbx_description
1 polymer ?
#
loop_
_entity_poly.entity_id
_entity_poly.type
_entity_poly.pdbx_seq_one_letter_code
_entity_poly.pdbx_strand_id
1 'polypeptide(L)'
;MAGTLALGGRGLLAKRYPGTERPTLVVFWLNGGPAGLFNSADAFLANGAFGVTPDNVRTLGNGLHVDAGSLGALPAAALDHMASVHFRHGLYTHNDARAAVLQPGGRSQLLRMAAAMPATTVACAIVNNLGLPVGVDASPAAERGLGFEHVARWDPMRRTLSSAHFDAIREAYGVASDNMAIDDQRSTFAAVEALVHEGAGVVFAQPAYTGRHDRQFDTHHDDTGKTAREIMAPITPSLATFLHRTMALPERNVVTVLVGEFSRTLPGADHAKGGTATIIGKYVRTGAAGRQRPDGSPPDDAPPPEALWAYVAAALRLGSAAPFGPNPHPGLLV
;
A
#
# COMPACT_ATOMS: atom_id res chain seq x y z
N MET A 1 -1.45 19.09 54.32
CA MET A 1 -0.29 19.15 53.39
C MET A 1 -0.68 18.41 52.13
N ALA A 2 -1.00 19.14 51.06
CA ALA A 2 -1.39 18.59 49.79
C ALA A 2 -0.15 18.61 48.88
N GLY A 3 0.33 17.45 48.49
CA GLY A 3 1.44 17.29 47.56
C GLY A 3 1.00 17.37 46.12
N THR A 4 1.39 18.42 45.41
CA THR A 4 1.15 18.62 43.97
C THR A 4 2.14 17.75 43.20
N LEU A 5 1.66 16.70 42.51
CA LEU A 5 2.46 15.93 41.57
C LEU A 5 2.57 16.77 40.27
N ALA A 6 3.74 17.30 40.00
CA ALA A 6 4.09 17.92 38.74
C ALA A 6 4.31 16.83 37.67
N LEU A 7 3.38 16.68 36.75
CA LEU A 7 3.57 15.90 35.53
C LEU A 7 4.55 16.66 34.64
N GLY A 8 5.80 16.21 34.65
CA GLY A 8 6.83 16.68 33.74
C GLY A 8 6.52 16.30 32.30
N GLY A 9 5.92 17.23 31.56
CA GLY A 9 5.76 17.14 30.13
C GLY A 9 7.13 17.12 29.46
N ARG A 10 7.62 15.97 29.04
CA ARG A 10 8.73 15.85 28.08
C ARG A 10 8.26 16.44 26.77
N GLY A 11 8.62 17.68 26.50
CA GLY A 11 8.48 18.30 25.19
C GLY A 11 9.22 17.46 24.16
N LEU A 12 8.47 16.65 23.40
CA LEU A 12 8.96 16.02 22.19
C LEU A 12 9.30 17.14 21.22
N LEU A 13 10.58 17.42 21.05
CA LEU A 13 11.09 18.29 20.01
C LEU A 13 10.64 17.69 18.68
N ALA A 14 9.58 18.25 18.10
CA ALA A 14 9.12 17.91 16.77
C ALA A 14 10.28 18.16 15.82
N LYS A 15 10.86 17.10 15.26
CA LYS A 15 11.83 17.21 14.17
C LYS A 15 11.15 18.01 13.06
N ARG A 16 11.68 19.21 12.77
CA ARG A 16 11.21 20.01 11.64
C ARG A 16 11.55 19.25 10.35
N TYR A 17 10.52 18.82 9.64
CA TYR A 17 10.67 18.28 8.30
C TYR A 17 10.93 19.43 7.32
N PRO A 18 11.72 19.19 6.27
CA PRO A 18 12.01 20.22 5.26
C PRO A 18 10.79 20.63 4.41
N GLY A 19 9.61 20.00 4.62
CA GLY A 19 8.32 20.38 4.06
C GLY A 19 7.29 20.57 5.16
N THR A 20 6.25 21.33 4.89
CA THR A 20 5.11 21.53 5.81
C THR A 20 4.20 20.29 5.91
N GLU A 21 4.36 19.35 4.98
CA GLU A 21 3.52 18.15 4.84
C GLU A 21 4.00 17.01 5.74
N ARG A 22 3.06 16.39 6.45
CA ARG A 22 3.34 15.20 7.26
C ARG A 22 3.30 13.94 6.41
N PRO A 23 4.34 13.10 6.40
CA PRO A 23 4.32 11.84 5.67
C PRO A 23 3.33 10.86 6.28
N THR A 24 2.62 10.13 5.42
CA THR A 24 1.75 9.02 5.78
C THR A 24 1.94 7.92 4.75
N LEU A 25 2.30 6.72 5.20
CA LEU A 25 2.36 5.52 4.37
C LEU A 25 1.06 4.74 4.49
N VAL A 26 0.43 4.45 3.36
CA VAL A 26 -0.70 3.51 3.27
C VAL A 26 -0.28 2.32 2.43
N VAL A 27 -0.37 1.11 2.99
CA VAL A 27 -0.08 -0.13 2.28
C VAL A 27 -1.35 -0.94 2.15
N PHE A 28 -1.83 -1.09 0.92
CA PHE A 28 -2.87 -2.05 0.58
C PHE A 28 -2.21 -3.35 0.15
N TRP A 29 -2.30 -4.34 1.02
CA TRP A 29 -1.74 -5.66 0.77
C TRP A 29 -2.72 -6.50 -0.05
N LEU A 30 -2.30 -6.88 -1.25
CA LEU A 30 -3.05 -7.70 -2.19
C LEU A 30 -2.63 -9.17 -2.03
N ASN A 31 -3.15 -9.80 -0.98
CA ASN A 31 -2.77 -11.14 -0.58
C ASN A 31 -3.00 -12.17 -1.68
N GLY A 32 -2.06 -13.08 -1.88
CA GLY A 32 -2.12 -14.15 -2.88
C GLY A 32 -1.34 -13.87 -4.16
N GLY A 33 -0.73 -12.69 -4.29
CA GLY A 33 0.10 -12.34 -5.45
C GLY A 33 -0.70 -11.83 -6.64
N PRO A 34 -0.97 -10.51 -6.71
CA PRO A 34 -1.68 -9.93 -7.84
C PRO A 34 -0.87 -10.09 -9.13
N ALA A 35 -1.56 -10.42 -10.23
CA ALA A 35 -0.92 -10.46 -11.54
C ALA A 35 -0.42 -9.07 -11.93
N GLY A 36 0.76 -9.00 -12.55
CA GLY A 36 1.34 -7.75 -13.04
C GLY A 36 0.52 -7.04 -14.14
N LEU A 37 -0.53 -7.70 -14.66
CA LEU A 37 -1.46 -7.10 -15.62
C LEU A 37 -2.06 -5.78 -15.12
N PHE A 38 -2.20 -5.60 -13.82
CA PHE A 38 -2.79 -4.37 -13.27
C PHE A 38 -1.86 -3.16 -13.40
N ASN A 39 -0.56 -3.35 -13.22
CA ASN A 39 0.41 -2.27 -13.05
C ASN A 39 1.69 -2.40 -13.89
N SER A 40 1.81 -3.44 -14.71
CA SER A 40 2.91 -3.66 -15.65
C SER A 40 2.45 -4.62 -16.75
N ALA A 41 1.51 -4.16 -17.57
CA ALA A 41 0.80 -5.00 -18.55
C ALA A 41 1.63 -5.34 -19.80
N ASP A 42 2.89 -4.86 -19.91
CA ASP A 42 3.72 -5.00 -21.13
C ASP A 42 3.88 -6.44 -21.61
N ALA A 43 4.22 -7.36 -20.69
CA ALA A 43 4.45 -8.76 -21.04
C ALA A 43 3.15 -9.44 -21.48
N PHE A 44 2.06 -9.11 -20.82
CA PHE A 44 0.74 -9.66 -21.13
C PHE A 44 0.21 -9.13 -22.44
N LEU A 45 0.40 -7.85 -22.75
CA LEU A 45 0.02 -7.23 -24.02
C LEU A 45 0.81 -7.85 -25.18
N ALA A 46 2.12 -8.05 -25.03
CA ALA A 46 2.98 -8.63 -26.06
C ALA A 46 2.58 -10.06 -26.43
N ASN A 47 2.06 -10.83 -25.48
CA ASN A 47 1.69 -12.24 -25.65
C ASN A 47 0.18 -12.47 -25.81
N GLY A 48 -0.65 -11.43 -25.70
CA GLY A 48 -2.11 -11.58 -25.66
C GLY A 48 -2.62 -12.40 -24.47
N ALA A 49 -1.82 -12.49 -23.41
CA ALA A 49 -2.10 -13.35 -22.26
C ALA A 49 -3.02 -12.65 -21.26
N PHE A 50 -3.68 -13.42 -20.39
CA PHE A 50 -4.64 -12.93 -19.39
C PHE A 50 -5.76 -12.06 -20.00
N GLY A 51 -6.14 -12.29 -21.27
CA GLY A 51 -7.12 -11.48 -21.97
C GLY A 51 -6.71 -10.01 -22.13
N VAL A 52 -5.42 -9.71 -22.04
CA VAL A 52 -4.90 -8.35 -22.25
C VAL A 52 -4.80 -8.06 -23.73
N THR A 53 -5.44 -6.96 -24.14
CA THR A 53 -5.46 -6.44 -25.52
C THR A 53 -5.18 -4.95 -25.52
N PRO A 54 -4.81 -4.32 -26.65
CA PRO A 54 -4.65 -2.87 -26.72
C PRO A 54 -5.87 -2.09 -26.25
N ASP A 55 -7.08 -2.65 -26.38
CA ASP A 55 -8.33 -1.97 -26.04
C ASP A 55 -8.59 -1.94 -24.52
N ASN A 56 -8.00 -2.86 -23.76
CA ASN A 56 -8.16 -2.93 -22.30
C ASN A 56 -6.92 -2.55 -21.51
N VAL A 57 -5.93 -1.95 -22.17
CA VAL A 57 -4.72 -1.40 -21.57
C VAL A 57 -4.70 0.11 -21.72
N ARG A 58 -4.33 0.82 -20.68
CA ARG A 58 -4.07 2.25 -20.70
C ARG A 58 -2.56 2.49 -20.61
N THR A 59 -2.02 3.22 -21.57
CA THR A 59 -0.62 3.68 -21.54
C THR A 59 -0.56 5.02 -20.82
N LEU A 60 0.25 5.08 -19.79
CA LEU A 60 0.52 6.27 -18.99
C LEU A 60 1.90 6.86 -19.34
N GLY A 61 2.28 7.94 -18.67
CA GLY A 61 3.57 8.58 -18.84
C GLY A 61 4.75 7.61 -18.69
N ASN A 62 5.82 7.85 -19.44
CA ASN A 62 7.04 7.02 -19.44
C ASN A 62 6.80 5.53 -19.77
N GLY A 63 5.78 5.25 -20.58
CA GLY A 63 5.52 3.90 -21.09
C GLY A 63 4.98 2.92 -20.04
N LEU A 64 4.41 3.39 -18.95
CA LEU A 64 3.74 2.52 -17.98
C LEU A 64 2.41 2.02 -18.57
N HIS A 65 2.24 0.71 -18.67
CA HIS A 65 1.01 0.07 -19.13
C HIS A 65 0.24 -0.53 -17.95
N VAL A 66 -1.03 -0.16 -17.83
CA VAL A 66 -1.91 -0.62 -16.76
C VAL A 66 -3.23 -1.13 -17.31
N ASP A 67 -3.88 -2.07 -16.64
CA ASP A 67 -5.22 -2.54 -17.00
C ASP A 67 -6.22 -1.38 -16.91
N ALA A 68 -6.94 -1.11 -18.03
CA ALA A 68 -7.81 0.04 -18.16
C ALA A 68 -9.03 -0.01 -17.23
N GLY A 69 -9.54 -1.22 -16.93
CA GLY A 69 -10.70 -1.43 -16.07
C GLY A 69 -10.40 -1.36 -14.56
N SER A 70 -9.12 -1.33 -14.19
CA SER A 70 -8.69 -1.27 -12.80
C SER A 70 -7.84 -0.02 -12.52
N LEU A 71 -6.52 -0.14 -12.44
CA LEU A 71 -5.65 1.00 -12.15
C LEU A 71 -5.74 2.10 -13.20
N GLY A 72 -6.04 1.77 -14.47
CA GLY A 72 -6.28 2.74 -15.52
C GLY A 72 -7.56 3.56 -15.36
N ALA A 73 -8.50 3.12 -14.54
CA ALA A 73 -9.74 3.84 -14.22
C ALA A 73 -9.61 4.82 -13.05
N LEU A 74 -8.44 4.91 -12.42
CA LEU A 74 -8.19 5.82 -11.30
C LEU A 74 -8.24 7.30 -11.74
N PRO A 75 -8.43 8.26 -10.81
CA PRO A 75 -8.42 9.68 -11.10
C PRO A 75 -7.12 10.13 -11.78
N ALA A 76 -7.19 11.13 -12.66
CA ALA A 76 -6.04 11.65 -13.40
C ALA A 76 -4.88 12.02 -12.47
N ALA A 77 -5.16 12.69 -11.35
CA ALA A 77 -4.13 13.04 -10.37
C ALA A 77 -3.37 11.82 -9.82
N ALA A 78 -4.03 10.67 -9.69
CA ALA A 78 -3.36 9.44 -9.27
C ALA A 78 -2.55 8.83 -10.43
N LEU A 79 -3.06 8.89 -11.65
CA LEU A 79 -2.37 8.38 -12.84
C LEU A 79 -1.13 9.19 -13.19
N ASP A 80 -1.15 10.50 -12.96
CA ASP A 80 -0.02 11.41 -13.19
C ASP A 80 1.09 11.24 -12.13
N HIS A 81 0.80 10.51 -11.06
CA HIS A 81 1.70 10.29 -9.92
C HIS A 81 1.78 8.81 -9.51
N MET A 82 1.83 7.91 -10.50
CA MET A 82 1.86 6.46 -10.31
C MET A 82 3.15 5.84 -10.86
N ALA A 83 3.85 5.08 -10.03
CA ALA A 83 5.00 4.30 -10.46
C ALA A 83 4.78 2.80 -10.24
N SER A 84 5.33 2.00 -11.15
CA SER A 84 5.42 0.55 -11.04
C SER A 84 6.86 0.14 -10.77
N VAL A 85 7.09 -0.60 -9.69
CA VAL A 85 8.43 -1.00 -9.25
C VAL A 85 8.48 -2.52 -9.08
N HIS A 86 9.45 -3.14 -9.72
CA HIS A 86 9.68 -4.58 -9.62
C HIS A 86 10.63 -4.91 -8.48
N PHE A 87 10.43 -6.07 -7.86
CA PHE A 87 11.36 -6.64 -6.89
C PHE A 87 11.46 -8.16 -7.04
N ARG A 88 12.58 -8.74 -6.58
CA ARG A 88 12.84 -10.18 -6.66
C ARG A 88 13.39 -10.72 -5.34
N HIS A 89 12.79 -11.81 -4.84
CA HIS A 89 13.20 -12.48 -3.60
C HIS A 89 13.59 -13.94 -3.80
N GLY A 90 13.30 -14.52 -4.96
CA GLY A 90 13.69 -15.89 -5.29
C GLY A 90 12.82 -17.00 -4.68
N LEU A 91 11.73 -16.66 -3.99
CA LEU A 91 10.89 -17.58 -3.20
C LEU A 91 9.58 -17.91 -3.92
N TYR A 92 9.00 -19.06 -3.61
CA TYR A 92 7.75 -19.55 -4.22
C TYR A 92 6.62 -19.73 -3.21
N THR A 93 6.91 -19.84 -1.91
CA THR A 93 5.86 -20.04 -0.91
C THR A 93 5.28 -18.71 -0.45
N HIS A 94 3.98 -18.64 -0.22
CA HIS A 94 3.32 -17.42 0.23
C HIS A 94 3.93 -16.86 1.52
N ASN A 95 4.17 -17.70 2.52
CA ASN A 95 4.66 -17.23 3.82
C ASN A 95 6.08 -16.67 3.73
N ASP A 96 6.98 -17.38 3.04
CA ASP A 96 8.37 -16.95 2.91
C ASP A 96 8.47 -15.68 2.05
N ALA A 97 7.72 -15.64 0.94
CA ALA A 97 7.66 -14.47 0.06
C ALA A 97 7.08 -13.24 0.79
N ARG A 98 6.04 -13.44 1.59
CA ARG A 98 5.43 -12.40 2.43
C ARG A 98 6.43 -11.83 3.43
N ALA A 99 7.13 -12.72 4.13
CA ALA A 99 8.19 -12.33 5.05
C ALA A 99 9.33 -11.58 4.32
N ALA A 100 9.73 -12.04 3.14
CA ALA A 100 10.76 -11.38 2.35
C ALA A 100 10.36 -9.96 1.91
N VAL A 101 9.08 -9.71 1.62
CA VAL A 101 8.60 -8.38 1.23
C VAL A 101 8.40 -7.47 2.45
N LEU A 102 7.71 -7.94 3.48
CA LEU A 102 7.33 -7.10 4.63
C LEU A 102 8.40 -7.04 5.71
N GLN A 103 9.29 -8.03 5.78
CA GLN A 103 10.36 -8.16 6.77
C GLN A 103 11.72 -8.55 6.16
N PRO A 104 12.17 -7.93 5.08
CA PRO A 104 13.48 -8.25 4.56
C PRO A 104 14.54 -8.06 5.66
N GLY A 105 15.45 -9.04 5.76
CA GLY A 105 16.45 -9.06 6.83
C GLY A 105 15.87 -9.27 8.25
N GLY A 106 14.64 -9.81 8.36
CA GLY A 106 13.98 -10.08 9.65
C GLY A 106 13.46 -8.83 10.38
N ARG A 107 13.33 -7.69 9.69
CA ARG A 107 12.87 -6.42 10.27
C ARG A 107 11.63 -5.90 9.58
N SER A 108 10.56 -5.64 10.33
CA SER A 108 9.33 -5.05 9.79
C SER A 108 9.60 -3.70 9.14
N GLN A 109 9.35 -3.61 7.85
CA GLN A 109 9.51 -2.35 7.13
C GLN A 109 8.45 -1.33 7.53
N LEU A 110 7.25 -1.77 7.89
CA LEU A 110 6.17 -0.88 8.36
C LEU A 110 6.56 -0.19 9.67
N LEU A 111 7.06 -0.94 10.65
CA LEU A 111 7.53 -0.37 11.93
C LEU A 111 8.77 0.51 11.73
N ARG A 112 9.68 0.13 10.83
CA ARG A 112 10.84 0.97 10.47
C ARG A 112 10.41 2.30 9.86
N MET A 113 9.40 2.29 8.95
CA MET A 113 8.83 3.50 8.38
C MET A 113 8.19 4.38 9.46
N ALA A 114 7.36 3.79 10.32
CA ALA A 114 6.76 4.51 11.45
C ALA A 114 7.83 5.13 12.37
N ALA A 115 8.91 4.42 12.65
CA ALA A 115 10.02 4.92 13.46
C ALA A 115 10.80 6.08 12.81
N ALA A 116 10.82 6.14 11.48
CA ALA A 116 11.50 7.19 10.72
C ALA A 116 10.62 8.44 10.50
N MET A 117 9.32 8.34 10.78
CA MET A 117 8.36 9.45 10.68
C MET A 117 8.32 10.32 11.94
N PRO A 118 7.71 11.53 11.88
CA PRO A 118 7.38 12.29 13.09
C PRO A 118 6.52 11.46 14.03
N ALA A 119 6.66 11.70 15.33
CA ALA A 119 5.77 11.09 16.31
C ALA A 119 4.31 11.48 16.01
N THR A 120 3.45 10.48 15.98
CA THR A 120 2.02 10.58 15.70
C THR A 120 1.23 9.89 16.82
N THR A 121 -0.06 10.22 16.94
CA THR A 121 -0.95 9.55 17.90
C THR A 121 -1.08 8.06 17.59
N VAL A 122 -1.12 7.72 16.30
CA VAL A 122 -1.16 6.35 15.79
C VAL A 122 0.09 6.15 14.92
N ALA A 123 1.10 5.51 15.47
CA ALA A 123 2.36 5.30 14.75
C ALA A 123 2.18 4.30 13.60
N CYS A 124 1.51 3.18 13.87
CA CYS A 124 1.21 2.15 12.89
C CYS A 124 -0.14 1.50 13.20
N ALA A 125 -1.03 1.46 12.22
CA ALA A 125 -2.34 0.82 12.33
C ALA A 125 -2.49 -0.32 11.34
N ILE A 126 -3.26 -1.34 11.75
CA ILE A 126 -3.72 -2.42 10.88
C ILE A 126 -5.23 -2.37 10.85
N VAL A 127 -5.76 -2.21 9.65
CA VAL A 127 -7.19 -2.13 9.41
C VAL A 127 -7.68 -3.48 8.91
N ASN A 128 -8.46 -4.13 9.66
CA ASN A 128 -9.41 -5.23 9.53
C ASN A 128 -9.28 -6.18 10.74
N ASN A 129 -10.18 -7.15 10.86
CA ASN A 129 -10.17 -8.14 11.95
C ASN A 129 -9.42 -9.43 11.58
N LEU A 130 -8.75 -9.46 10.44
CA LEU A 130 -7.93 -10.58 10.00
C LEU A 130 -6.51 -10.41 10.52
N GLY A 131 -5.92 -11.48 11.00
CA GLY A 131 -4.56 -11.48 11.52
C GLY A 131 -3.55 -10.89 10.53
N LEU A 132 -2.47 -10.36 11.06
CA LEU A 132 -1.34 -9.92 10.25
C LEU A 132 -0.83 -11.06 9.38
N PRO A 133 -0.39 -10.77 8.15
CA PRO A 133 0.46 -11.70 7.44
C PRO A 133 1.64 -12.09 8.33
N VAL A 134 1.96 -13.40 8.35
CA VAL A 134 3.08 -13.93 9.13
C VAL A 134 4.33 -13.07 8.89
N GLY A 135 4.94 -12.61 9.96
CA GLY A 135 6.18 -11.87 9.91
C GLY A 135 6.06 -10.34 10.01
N VAL A 136 4.88 -9.74 9.89
CA VAL A 136 4.72 -8.27 9.96
C VAL A 136 4.91 -7.75 11.38
N ASP A 137 4.52 -8.52 12.37
CA ASP A 137 4.59 -8.21 13.80
C ASP A 137 5.89 -8.67 14.48
N ALA A 138 6.62 -9.60 13.87
CA ALA A 138 7.85 -10.16 14.42
C ALA A 138 9.04 -9.22 14.22
N SER A 139 8.92 -7.99 14.59
CA SER A 139 10.09 -7.12 14.67
C SER A 139 10.55 -6.98 16.10
N PRO A 140 11.87 -6.82 16.35
CA PRO A 140 12.33 -6.19 17.57
C PRO A 140 11.89 -4.71 17.57
N ALA A 141 10.59 -4.49 17.47
CA ALA A 141 9.90 -3.23 17.69
C ALA A 141 10.22 -2.66 19.08
N ALA A 142 10.78 -3.50 19.91
CA ALA A 142 11.53 -3.19 21.09
C ALA A 142 12.54 -2.03 20.89
N GLU A 143 13.00 -1.77 19.68
CA GLU A 143 13.88 -0.64 19.44
C GLU A 143 13.27 0.70 19.86
N ARG A 144 11.94 0.85 19.95
CA ARG A 144 11.29 2.09 20.41
C ARG A 144 9.92 1.92 21.07
N GLY A 145 9.50 0.72 21.41
CA GLY A 145 8.15 0.50 21.97
C GLY A 145 7.02 0.78 20.97
N LEU A 146 7.32 0.75 19.67
CA LEU A 146 6.30 0.86 18.62
C LEU A 146 5.62 -0.49 18.44
N GLY A 147 4.31 -0.46 18.36
CA GLY A 147 3.47 -1.61 18.06
C GLY A 147 2.43 -1.25 17.00
N PHE A 148 1.65 -2.25 16.62
CA PHE A 148 0.51 -2.06 15.75
C PHE A 148 -0.75 -1.85 16.56
N GLU A 149 -1.54 -0.86 16.17
CA GLU A 149 -2.90 -0.69 16.63
C GLU A 149 -3.83 -1.44 15.67
N HIS A 150 -4.57 -2.42 16.18
CA HIS A 150 -5.54 -3.17 15.40
C HIS A 150 -6.89 -2.46 15.40
N VAL A 151 -7.37 -2.12 14.21
CA VAL A 151 -8.63 -1.41 14.01
C VAL A 151 -9.59 -2.33 13.24
N ALA A 152 -10.49 -2.97 13.97
CA ALA A 152 -11.53 -3.85 13.43
C ALA A 152 -12.93 -3.25 13.52
N ARG A 153 -13.08 -2.14 14.23
CA ARG A 153 -14.35 -1.45 14.48
C ARG A 153 -14.15 0.07 14.45
N TRP A 154 -15.24 0.78 14.18
CA TRP A 154 -15.25 2.23 14.08
C TRP A 154 -15.06 2.97 15.41
N ASP A 155 -15.48 2.41 16.53
CA ASP A 155 -15.45 3.09 17.83
C ASP A 155 -14.06 3.61 18.25
N PRO A 156 -12.97 2.84 18.06
CA PRO A 156 -11.64 3.31 18.43
C PRO A 156 -11.14 4.49 17.60
N MET A 157 -11.74 4.74 16.43
CA MET A 157 -11.27 5.73 15.46
C MET A 157 -11.79 7.16 15.71
N ARG A 158 -12.74 7.33 16.63
CA ARG A 158 -13.31 8.66 16.97
C ARG A 158 -12.43 9.43 17.97
N ARG A 159 -11.15 9.57 17.71
CA ARG A 159 -10.24 10.20 18.68
C ARG A 159 -10.13 11.71 18.49
N THR A 160 -9.94 12.18 17.27
CA THR A 160 -9.75 13.59 16.94
C THR A 160 -10.73 14.12 15.91
N LEU A 161 -11.24 13.27 15.03
CA LEU A 161 -12.22 13.67 14.03
C LEU A 161 -13.56 14.06 14.66
N SER A 162 -14.16 15.16 14.18
CA SER A 162 -15.54 15.46 14.52
C SER A 162 -16.49 14.37 13.98
N SER A 163 -17.63 14.19 14.65
CA SER A 163 -18.64 13.22 14.17
C SER A 163 -19.08 13.52 12.74
N ALA A 164 -19.28 14.77 12.37
CA ALA A 164 -19.67 15.15 11.02
C ALA A 164 -18.60 14.79 9.98
N HIS A 165 -17.32 14.99 10.28
CA HIS A 165 -16.23 14.62 9.37
C HIS A 165 -16.12 13.11 9.22
N PHE A 166 -16.24 12.40 10.32
CA PHE A 166 -16.24 10.93 10.34
C PHE A 166 -17.40 10.34 9.52
N ASP A 167 -18.60 10.88 9.68
CA ASP A 167 -19.78 10.45 8.94
C ASP A 167 -19.64 10.78 7.44
N ALA A 168 -19.08 11.94 7.08
CA ALA A 168 -18.79 12.31 5.69
C ALA A 168 -17.77 11.38 5.01
N ILE A 169 -16.79 10.85 5.77
CA ILE A 169 -15.89 9.83 5.24
C ILE A 169 -16.68 8.55 4.95
N ARG A 170 -17.47 8.05 5.89
CA ARG A 170 -18.26 6.83 5.71
C ARG A 170 -19.22 6.92 4.53
N GLU A 171 -19.92 8.06 4.41
CA GLU A 171 -20.84 8.35 3.32
C GLU A 171 -20.12 8.30 1.95
N ALA A 172 -18.92 8.85 1.84
CA ALA A 172 -18.14 8.84 0.60
C ALA A 172 -17.85 7.44 0.05
N TYR A 173 -17.85 6.42 0.90
CA TYR A 173 -17.70 5.00 0.51
C TYR A 173 -19.01 4.23 0.52
N GLY A 174 -20.14 4.87 0.85
CA GLY A 174 -21.43 4.21 0.98
C GLY A 174 -21.50 3.23 2.17
N VAL A 175 -20.77 3.53 3.25
CA VAL A 175 -20.83 2.76 4.49
C VAL A 175 -21.99 3.27 5.34
N ALA A 176 -22.92 2.38 5.69
CA ALA A 176 -24.08 2.73 6.50
C ALA A 176 -23.68 3.23 7.89
N SER A 177 -24.44 4.22 8.42
CA SER A 177 -24.13 4.87 9.70
C SER A 177 -24.25 3.95 10.91
N ASP A 178 -25.01 2.88 10.82
CA ASP A 178 -25.22 1.85 11.85
C ASP A 178 -24.22 0.68 11.73
N ASN A 179 -23.50 0.56 10.61
CA ASN A 179 -22.46 -0.46 10.48
C ASN A 179 -21.22 -0.10 11.31
N MET A 180 -20.99 -0.79 12.41
CA MET A 180 -19.84 -0.60 13.29
C MET A 180 -18.67 -1.54 12.97
N ALA A 181 -18.84 -2.50 12.06
CA ALA A 181 -17.79 -3.41 11.65
C ALA A 181 -16.99 -2.86 10.47
N ILE A 182 -15.73 -3.24 10.38
CA ILE A 182 -14.88 -3.03 9.20
C ILE A 182 -14.70 -4.41 8.57
N ASP A 183 -15.66 -4.82 7.76
CA ASP A 183 -15.80 -6.19 7.28
C ASP A 183 -15.99 -6.32 5.76
N ASP A 184 -15.86 -5.22 5.02
CA ASP A 184 -15.87 -5.19 3.55
C ASP A 184 -14.84 -4.20 2.97
N GLN A 185 -14.73 -4.14 1.65
CA GLN A 185 -13.79 -3.24 0.98
C GLN A 185 -14.10 -1.78 1.30
N ARG A 186 -15.37 -1.37 1.27
CA ARG A 186 -15.79 0.02 1.46
C ARG A 186 -15.47 0.50 2.87
N SER A 187 -15.84 -0.29 3.88
CA SER A 187 -15.55 0.00 5.28
C SER A 187 -14.03 -0.01 5.56
N THR A 188 -13.27 -0.88 4.87
CA THR A 188 -11.80 -0.90 4.96
C THR A 188 -11.19 0.40 4.43
N PHE A 189 -11.57 0.85 3.23
CA PHE A 189 -11.04 2.09 2.66
C PHE A 189 -11.46 3.33 3.46
N ALA A 190 -12.71 3.39 3.91
CA ALA A 190 -13.19 4.46 4.78
C ALA A 190 -12.41 4.52 6.10
N ALA A 191 -12.10 3.36 6.70
CA ALA A 191 -11.29 3.28 7.92
C ALA A 191 -9.84 3.75 7.68
N VAL A 192 -9.24 3.36 6.57
CA VAL A 192 -7.90 3.84 6.17
C VAL A 192 -7.89 5.34 6.00
N GLU A 193 -8.89 5.93 5.31
CA GLU A 193 -8.99 7.38 5.16
C GLU A 193 -9.15 8.09 6.51
N ALA A 194 -10.01 7.58 7.39
CA ALA A 194 -10.18 8.15 8.72
C ALA A 194 -8.87 8.16 9.50
N LEU A 195 -8.08 7.08 9.45
CA LEU A 195 -6.75 7.02 10.08
C LEU A 195 -5.75 8.02 9.47
N VAL A 196 -5.79 8.24 8.15
CA VAL A 196 -5.00 9.29 7.50
C VAL A 196 -5.36 10.65 8.08
N HIS A 197 -6.64 10.98 8.22
CA HIS A 197 -7.10 12.24 8.82
C HIS A 197 -6.76 12.35 10.31
N GLU A 198 -6.81 11.24 11.07
CA GLU A 198 -6.36 11.16 12.46
C GLU A 198 -4.84 11.34 12.62
N GLY A 199 -4.11 11.31 11.53
CA GLY A 199 -2.68 11.56 11.53
C GLY A 199 -1.83 10.32 11.71
N ALA A 200 -2.32 9.13 11.38
CA ALA A 200 -1.53 7.92 11.39
C ALA A 200 -0.27 8.05 10.54
N GLY A 201 0.85 7.51 11.05
CA GLY A 201 2.11 7.46 10.32
C GLY A 201 2.08 6.37 9.25
N VAL A 202 1.74 5.14 9.63
CA VAL A 202 1.63 3.99 8.74
C VAL A 202 0.29 3.32 8.92
N VAL A 203 -0.37 3.00 7.82
CA VAL A 203 -1.62 2.24 7.80
C VAL A 203 -1.45 1.05 6.86
N PHE A 204 -1.71 -0.15 7.37
CA PHE A 204 -1.70 -1.39 6.61
C PHE A 204 -3.13 -1.95 6.53
N ALA A 205 -3.57 -2.34 5.35
CA ALA A 205 -4.91 -2.89 5.13
C ALA A 205 -4.91 -3.97 4.04
N GLN A 206 -5.85 -4.91 4.13
CA GLN A 206 -6.04 -5.99 3.15
C GLN A 206 -7.43 -5.89 2.50
N PRO A 207 -7.59 -5.07 1.43
CA PRO A 207 -8.92 -4.75 0.90
C PRO A 207 -9.63 -5.92 0.22
N ALA A 208 -8.90 -6.94 -0.24
CA ALA A 208 -9.48 -8.14 -0.86
C ALA A 208 -9.80 -9.25 0.16
N TYR A 209 -9.23 -9.16 1.37
CA TYR A 209 -9.40 -10.14 2.42
C TYR A 209 -10.16 -9.51 3.58
N THR A 210 -11.46 -9.56 3.52
CA THR A 210 -12.37 -9.01 4.53
C THR A 210 -13.15 -10.15 5.20
N GLY A 211 -13.62 -9.97 6.41
CA GLY A 211 -14.26 -11.02 7.21
C GLY A 211 -15.45 -11.74 6.54
N ARG A 212 -16.05 -11.15 5.50
CA ARG A 212 -17.15 -11.73 4.73
C ARG A 212 -16.73 -12.34 3.41
N HIS A 213 -15.59 -11.92 2.85
CA HIS A 213 -15.14 -12.32 1.53
C HIS A 213 -13.64 -12.61 1.57
N ASP A 214 -13.32 -13.89 1.73
CA ASP A 214 -11.95 -14.37 1.59
C ASP A 214 -11.61 -14.52 0.11
N ARG A 215 -11.43 -13.38 -0.56
CA ARG A 215 -10.93 -13.33 -1.92
C ARG A 215 -9.47 -12.95 -1.93
N GLN A 216 -8.63 -13.90 -2.34
CA GLN A 216 -7.20 -13.70 -2.48
C GLN A 216 -6.84 -13.66 -3.97
N PHE A 217 -5.77 -12.94 -4.29
CA PHE A 217 -5.19 -12.97 -5.64
C PHE A 217 -4.41 -14.27 -5.91
N ASP A 218 -4.64 -15.30 -5.11
CA ASP A 218 -4.12 -16.65 -5.33
C ASP A 218 -4.93 -17.36 -6.43
N THR A 219 -4.76 -16.87 -7.66
CA THR A 219 -5.57 -17.20 -8.82
C THR A 219 -4.86 -18.21 -9.73
N HIS A 220 -4.46 -19.35 -9.18
CA HIS A 220 -3.93 -20.47 -9.98
C HIS A 220 -4.92 -20.86 -11.09
N HIS A 221 -4.38 -21.16 -12.28
CA HIS A 221 -5.16 -21.51 -13.48
C HIS A 221 -6.09 -20.40 -14.03
N ASP A 222 -5.89 -19.16 -13.61
CA ASP A 222 -6.59 -17.99 -14.18
C ASP A 222 -5.82 -17.49 -15.42
N ASP A 223 -5.82 -18.27 -16.48
CA ASP A 223 -5.12 -18.00 -17.74
C ASP A 223 -5.72 -16.81 -18.54
N THR A 224 -6.93 -16.40 -18.20
CA THR A 224 -7.62 -15.24 -18.80
C THR A 224 -7.51 -13.95 -17.95
N GLY A 225 -7.03 -14.03 -16.73
CA GLY A 225 -7.05 -12.94 -15.77
C GLY A 225 -8.45 -12.52 -15.32
N LYS A 226 -9.46 -13.34 -15.60
CA LYS A 226 -10.86 -13.04 -15.24
C LYS A 226 -11.05 -12.97 -13.76
N THR A 227 -10.61 -14.00 -13.04
CA THR A 227 -10.74 -14.07 -11.57
C THR A 227 -9.98 -12.93 -10.89
N ALA A 228 -8.76 -12.63 -11.36
CA ALA A 228 -7.98 -11.52 -10.84
C ALA A 228 -8.70 -10.18 -11.02
N ARG A 229 -9.32 -9.92 -12.20
CA ARG A 229 -10.13 -8.73 -12.45
C ARG A 229 -11.40 -8.69 -11.60
N GLU A 230 -12.08 -9.82 -11.40
CA GLU A 230 -13.25 -9.90 -10.51
C GLU A 230 -12.93 -9.57 -9.06
N ILE A 231 -11.72 -9.90 -8.58
CA ILE A 231 -11.24 -9.53 -7.25
C ILE A 231 -10.92 -8.02 -7.20
N MET A 232 -10.32 -7.48 -8.26
CA MET A 232 -9.92 -6.07 -8.30
C MET A 232 -11.12 -5.12 -8.53
N ALA A 233 -12.16 -5.57 -9.21
CA ALA A 233 -13.32 -4.76 -9.58
C ALA A 233 -14.00 -4.02 -8.39
N PRO A 234 -14.29 -4.65 -7.25
CA PRO A 234 -14.86 -3.94 -6.09
C PRO A 234 -13.84 -3.06 -5.36
N ILE A 235 -12.54 -3.31 -5.51
CA ILE A 235 -11.46 -2.52 -4.88
C ILE A 235 -11.30 -1.18 -5.61
N THR A 236 -11.34 -1.20 -6.93
CA THR A 236 -11.02 -0.03 -7.78
C THR A 236 -11.85 1.22 -7.45
N PRO A 237 -13.19 1.20 -7.29
CA PRO A 237 -13.97 2.39 -6.96
C PRO A 237 -13.61 2.98 -5.60
N SER A 238 -13.39 2.15 -4.59
CA SER A 238 -13.00 2.59 -3.26
C SER A 238 -11.58 3.15 -3.24
N LEU A 239 -10.65 2.55 -3.98
CA LEU A 239 -9.31 3.06 -4.19
C LEU A 239 -9.32 4.43 -4.91
N ALA A 240 -10.16 4.57 -5.94
CA ALA A 240 -10.33 5.84 -6.66
C ALA A 240 -10.83 6.95 -5.73
N THR A 241 -11.85 6.68 -4.91
CA THR A 241 -12.37 7.61 -3.90
C THR A 241 -11.27 7.97 -2.91
N PHE A 242 -10.55 6.99 -2.37
CA PHE A 242 -9.46 7.19 -1.42
C PHE A 242 -8.36 8.11 -1.98
N LEU A 243 -7.87 7.82 -3.17
CA LEU A 243 -6.81 8.61 -3.81
C LEU A 243 -7.27 10.02 -4.13
N HIS A 244 -8.50 10.19 -4.67
CA HIS A 244 -9.06 11.51 -4.95
C HIS A 244 -9.10 12.38 -3.69
N ARG A 245 -9.48 11.80 -2.55
CA ARG A 245 -9.66 12.55 -1.31
C ARG A 245 -8.35 12.76 -0.55
N THR A 246 -7.45 11.78 -0.54
CA THR A 246 -6.21 11.86 0.25
C THR A 246 -5.06 12.57 -0.47
N MET A 247 -4.95 12.46 -1.80
CA MET A 247 -3.95 13.21 -2.56
C MET A 247 -4.21 14.72 -2.58
N ALA A 248 -5.44 15.15 -2.34
CA ALA A 248 -5.83 16.55 -2.26
C ALA A 248 -5.47 17.22 -0.92
N LEU A 249 -5.05 16.46 0.10
CA LEU A 249 -4.74 17.00 1.44
C LEU A 249 -3.45 17.82 1.39
N PRO A 250 -3.50 19.15 1.62
CA PRO A 250 -2.34 20.02 1.47
C PRO A 250 -1.29 19.80 2.57
N GLU A 251 -1.72 19.38 3.76
CA GLU A 251 -0.87 19.18 4.94
C GLU A 251 -0.27 17.76 5.02
N ARG A 252 -0.57 16.89 4.04
CA ARG A 252 -0.16 15.50 4.02
C ARG A 252 0.60 15.13 2.75
N ASN A 253 1.68 14.37 2.92
CA ASN A 253 2.29 13.57 1.87
C ASN A 253 1.86 12.12 2.06
N VAL A 254 0.73 11.73 1.45
CA VAL A 254 0.23 10.36 1.47
C VAL A 254 0.88 9.59 0.33
N VAL A 255 1.63 8.55 0.68
CA VAL A 255 2.16 7.58 -0.27
C VAL A 255 1.40 6.28 -0.13
N THR A 256 0.71 5.88 -1.18
CA THR A 256 -0.07 4.65 -1.26
C THR A 256 0.72 3.58 -2.01
N VAL A 257 0.84 2.40 -1.42
CA VAL A 257 1.51 1.24 -1.99
C VAL A 257 0.50 0.10 -2.14
N LEU A 258 0.34 -0.40 -3.37
CA LEU A 258 -0.39 -1.64 -3.63
C LEU A 258 0.65 -2.71 -3.93
N VAL A 259 0.71 -3.75 -3.13
CA VAL A 259 1.73 -4.79 -3.23
C VAL A 259 1.21 -6.12 -2.69
N GLY A 260 1.67 -7.21 -3.26
CA GLY A 260 1.52 -8.57 -2.75
C GLY A 260 2.86 -9.24 -2.57
N GLU A 261 2.85 -10.51 -2.20
CA GLU A 261 4.05 -11.29 -1.96
C GLU A 261 4.85 -11.59 -3.24
N PHE A 262 4.17 -11.76 -4.38
CA PHE A 262 4.78 -11.99 -5.71
C PHE A 262 3.79 -11.61 -6.82
N SER A 263 4.21 -11.69 -8.09
CA SER A 263 3.34 -11.64 -9.26
C SER A 263 3.00 -13.04 -9.76
N ARG A 264 2.16 -13.13 -10.79
CA ARG A 264 1.78 -14.37 -11.45
C ARG A 264 2.52 -14.54 -12.77
N THR A 265 2.99 -15.76 -13.03
CA THR A 265 3.68 -16.13 -14.29
C THR A 265 2.70 -16.56 -15.38
N LEU A 266 3.18 -16.59 -16.60
CA LEU A 266 2.47 -17.05 -17.80
C LEU A 266 3.12 -18.34 -18.33
N PRO A 267 2.33 -19.25 -18.89
CA PRO A 267 0.90 -19.45 -18.70
C PRO A 267 0.57 -20.06 -17.35
N GLY A 268 -0.69 -20.08 -16.95
CA GLY A 268 -1.15 -20.87 -15.79
C GLY A 268 -1.18 -20.12 -14.47
N ALA A 269 -0.80 -18.85 -14.42
CA ALA A 269 -0.87 -17.99 -13.25
C ALA A 269 -0.16 -18.57 -12.00
N ASP A 270 1.01 -19.15 -12.17
CA ASP A 270 1.83 -19.68 -11.08
C ASP A 270 2.64 -18.58 -10.37
N HIS A 271 3.33 -18.89 -9.30
CA HIS A 271 4.09 -17.95 -8.48
C HIS A 271 5.36 -17.48 -9.18
N ALA A 272 5.48 -16.18 -9.40
CA ALA A 272 6.76 -15.57 -9.77
C ALA A 272 7.70 -15.50 -8.55
N LYS A 273 9.02 -15.46 -8.82
CA LYS A 273 10.05 -15.32 -7.76
C LYS A 273 10.22 -13.88 -7.26
N GLY A 274 9.22 -13.06 -7.40
CA GLY A 274 9.19 -11.66 -7.05
C GLY A 274 7.89 -11.02 -7.49
N GLY A 275 7.75 -9.73 -7.31
CA GLY A 275 6.51 -9.03 -7.57
C GLY A 275 6.69 -7.65 -8.20
N THR A 276 5.56 -7.03 -8.43
CA THR A 276 5.46 -5.66 -8.90
C THR A 276 4.56 -4.88 -7.96
N ALA A 277 5.08 -3.80 -7.40
CA ALA A 277 4.34 -2.88 -6.56
C ALA A 277 3.92 -1.64 -7.35
N THR A 278 2.72 -1.13 -7.07
CA THR A 278 2.28 0.19 -7.51
C THR A 278 2.47 1.19 -6.38
N ILE A 279 3.12 2.31 -6.66
CA ILE A 279 3.33 3.39 -5.72
C ILE A 279 2.67 4.65 -6.26
N ILE A 280 1.80 5.27 -5.48
CA ILE A 280 1.06 6.48 -5.86
C ILE A 280 1.27 7.54 -4.78
N GLY A 281 1.66 8.76 -5.17
CA GLY A 281 1.87 9.85 -4.23
C GLY A 281 2.34 11.14 -4.91
N LYS A 282 2.15 12.28 -4.29
CA LYS A 282 2.42 13.62 -4.86
C LYS A 282 3.81 13.78 -5.46
N TYR A 283 4.81 13.08 -4.92
CA TYR A 283 6.21 13.18 -5.33
C TYR A 283 6.67 12.01 -6.18
N VAL A 284 5.74 11.15 -6.57
CA VAL A 284 5.98 10.06 -7.52
C VAL A 284 5.81 10.59 -8.94
N ARG A 285 6.74 10.25 -9.82
CA ARG A 285 6.66 10.49 -11.26
C ARG A 285 6.12 9.25 -11.94
N THR A 286 5.17 9.41 -12.84
CA THR A 286 4.60 8.30 -13.60
C THR A 286 5.66 7.58 -14.42
N GLY A 287 5.68 6.24 -14.29
CA GLY A 287 6.61 5.40 -15.02
C GLY A 287 6.79 4.01 -14.40
N ALA A 288 7.62 3.21 -15.05
CA ALA A 288 7.97 1.87 -14.58
C ALA A 288 9.48 1.75 -14.36
N ALA A 289 9.88 1.09 -13.28
CA ALA A 289 11.25 0.66 -13.04
C ALA A 289 11.47 -0.72 -13.66
N GLY A 290 11.88 -0.76 -14.91
CA GLY A 290 12.05 -1.97 -15.70
C GLY A 290 10.75 -2.44 -16.38
N ARG A 291 10.83 -3.62 -17.01
CA ARG A 291 9.70 -4.28 -17.68
C ARG A 291 9.61 -5.73 -17.21
N GLN A 292 8.41 -6.23 -17.08
CA GLN A 292 8.22 -7.66 -16.85
C GLN A 292 8.79 -8.49 -18.00
N ARG A 293 9.24 -9.69 -17.68
CA ARG A 293 9.62 -10.70 -18.67
C ARG A 293 8.38 -11.18 -19.44
N PRO A 294 8.58 -11.79 -20.61
CA PRO A 294 7.47 -12.35 -21.41
C PRO A 294 6.63 -13.39 -20.65
N ASP A 295 7.17 -14.04 -19.63
CA ASP A 295 6.45 -14.97 -18.75
C ASP A 295 5.71 -14.27 -17.59
N GLY A 296 5.67 -12.94 -17.53
CA GLY A 296 5.02 -12.18 -16.46
C GLY A 296 5.82 -12.09 -15.17
N SER A 297 7.00 -12.70 -15.09
CA SER A 297 7.87 -12.56 -13.92
C SER A 297 8.60 -11.20 -13.92
N PRO A 298 9.07 -10.73 -12.75
CA PRO A 298 9.96 -9.57 -12.67
C PRO A 298 11.24 -9.78 -13.49
N PRO A 299 11.90 -8.72 -13.98
CA PRO A 299 13.18 -8.81 -14.65
C PRO A 299 14.23 -9.52 -13.78
N ASP A 300 15.21 -10.17 -14.42
CA ASP A 300 16.24 -10.92 -13.68
C ASP A 300 17.14 -10.03 -12.82
N ASP A 301 17.31 -8.78 -13.22
CA ASP A 301 18.05 -7.73 -12.53
C ASP A 301 17.17 -6.90 -11.59
N ALA A 302 15.90 -7.30 -11.38
CA ALA A 302 15.03 -6.61 -10.41
C ALA A 302 15.69 -6.66 -9.02
N PRO A 303 15.73 -5.51 -8.33
CA PRO A 303 16.37 -5.42 -7.03
C PRO A 303 15.61 -6.23 -5.97
N PRO A 304 16.23 -6.50 -4.82
CA PRO A 304 15.56 -7.18 -3.71
C PRO A 304 14.47 -6.28 -3.08
N PRO A 305 13.55 -6.85 -2.26
CA PRO A 305 12.44 -6.10 -1.66
C PRO A 305 12.83 -4.88 -0.83
N GLU A 306 14.04 -4.84 -0.26
CA GLU A 306 14.57 -3.66 0.44
C GLU A 306 14.59 -2.42 -0.45
N ALA A 307 14.83 -2.58 -1.74
CA ALA A 307 14.87 -1.51 -2.72
C ALA A 307 13.49 -0.85 -2.92
N LEU A 308 12.40 -1.64 -2.87
CA LEU A 308 11.03 -1.12 -2.83
C LEU A 308 10.84 -0.15 -1.67
N TRP A 309 11.26 -0.55 -0.46
CA TRP A 309 11.09 0.26 0.73
C TRP A 309 12.01 1.49 0.74
N ALA A 310 13.20 1.40 0.15
CA ALA A 310 14.06 2.55 -0.06
C ALA A 310 13.40 3.59 -0.99
N TYR A 311 12.77 3.15 -2.06
CA TYR A 311 12.00 4.02 -2.95
C TYR A 311 10.78 4.64 -2.24
N VAL A 312 10.02 3.86 -1.47
CA VAL A 312 8.88 4.35 -0.69
C VAL A 312 9.33 5.41 0.35
N ALA A 313 10.43 5.18 1.05
CA ALA A 313 11.00 6.14 2.01
C ALA A 313 11.37 7.46 1.33
N ALA A 314 11.92 7.40 0.11
CA ALA A 314 12.25 8.57 -0.68
C ALA A 314 10.98 9.31 -1.17
N ALA A 315 9.93 8.59 -1.61
CA ALA A 315 8.65 9.17 -2.01
C ALA A 315 7.94 9.86 -0.83
N LEU A 316 8.07 9.32 0.37
CA LEU A 316 7.59 9.93 1.62
C LEU A 316 8.41 11.17 2.04
N ARG A 317 9.54 11.43 1.39
CA ARG A 317 10.49 12.49 1.76
C ARG A 317 10.94 12.40 3.22
N LEU A 318 11.22 11.19 3.69
CA LEU A 318 11.72 11.02 5.04
C LEU A 318 13.09 11.70 5.20
N GLY A 319 13.23 12.54 6.20
CA GLY A 319 14.44 13.37 6.41
C GLY A 319 15.71 12.56 6.72
N SER A 320 15.57 11.26 6.99
CA SER A 320 16.65 10.29 7.04
C SER A 320 16.20 9.02 6.30
N ALA A 321 16.60 8.90 5.05
CA ALA A 321 16.46 7.64 4.30
C ALA A 321 17.51 6.60 4.71
N ALA A 322 18.49 6.97 5.54
CA ALA A 322 19.60 6.11 5.94
C ALA A 322 19.21 4.70 6.41
N PRO A 323 18.09 4.49 7.14
CA PRO A 323 17.68 3.13 7.51
C PRO A 323 17.31 2.24 6.32
N PHE A 324 16.93 2.81 5.17
CA PHE A 324 16.39 2.08 4.02
C PHE A 324 17.39 1.94 2.87
N GLY A 325 18.56 2.58 2.97
CA GLY A 325 19.54 2.62 1.90
C GLY A 325 19.21 3.64 0.80
N PRO A 326 20.04 3.70 -0.26
CA PRO A 326 19.83 4.62 -1.36
C PRO A 326 18.59 4.24 -2.18
N ASN A 327 17.86 5.25 -2.66
CA ASN A 327 16.75 5.04 -3.59
C ASN A 327 17.28 4.49 -4.93
N PRO A 328 16.86 3.29 -5.36
CA PRO A 328 17.35 2.72 -6.63
C PRO A 328 16.68 3.33 -7.86
N HIS A 329 15.61 4.11 -7.72
CA HIS A 329 14.80 4.66 -8.81
C HIS A 329 14.61 6.18 -8.69
N PRO A 330 15.71 6.98 -8.64
CA PRO A 330 15.58 8.43 -8.45
C PRO A 330 14.83 9.11 -9.60
N GLY A 331 14.87 8.55 -10.81
CA GLY A 331 14.15 9.06 -11.98
C GLY A 331 12.62 8.94 -11.89
N LEU A 332 12.09 8.15 -10.97
CA LEU A 332 10.65 8.01 -10.70
C LEU A 332 10.16 8.92 -9.55
N LEU A 333 10.93 9.92 -9.16
CA LEU A 333 10.53 10.97 -8.23
C LEU A 333 10.54 12.35 -8.89
N VAL A 334 9.70 13.25 -8.34
CA VAL A 334 9.59 14.65 -8.75
C VAL A 334 10.48 15.54 -7.89
#